data_86e92564c3bf3f3dcd7d1257bff5c7f7
#
_entry.id   86e92564c3bf3f3dcd7d1257bff5c7f7
#
_cell.length_a   1.000
_cell.length_b   1.000
_cell.length_c   1.000
_cell.angle_alpha   90.00
_cell.angle_beta   90.00
_cell.angle_gamma   90.00
#
_symmetry.space_group_name_H-M   'P 1'
#
loop_
_entity.id
_entity.type
_entity.pdbx_description
1 polymer ?
#
loop_
_entity_poly.entity_id
_entity_poly.type
_entity_poly.pdbx_seq_one_letter_code
_entity_poly.pdbx_strand_id
1 'polypeptide(L)'
;EISACLVGSEMCIRDRLKEGTELYSVWGSEGLSDVLGCTGQNMGKAHIFMDGQRTFKNAVKRMGSAAAEVLEQSGYTMDDIDYVVCHQANERIIDAVVKRMDIPEEKVVKVIARYGNTSAASIPITLDDMYEQGMLEKGNRILLATFGAGFTWASMIVEI
;
A
#
# COMPACT_ATOMS: atom_id res chain seq x y z
N GLU A 1 7.69 -14.00 12.86
CA GLU A 1 6.24 -13.88 13.18
C GLU A 1 5.47 -13.02 12.15
N ILE A 2 6.09 -12.00 11.54
CA ILE A 2 5.47 -11.23 10.45
C ILE A 2 5.32 -12.08 9.17
N SER A 3 6.22 -13.04 8.94
CA SER A 3 6.13 -13.94 7.79
C SER A 3 4.94 -14.91 7.85
N ALA A 4 4.47 -15.27 9.05
CA ALA A 4 3.32 -16.17 9.20
C ALA A 4 1.98 -15.51 8.82
N CYS A 5 1.81 -14.21 9.06
CA CYS A 5 0.65 -13.44 8.61
C CYS A 5 0.64 -13.23 7.09
N LEU A 6 1.82 -13.02 6.49
CA LEU A 6 1.97 -12.90 5.04
C LEU A 6 1.71 -14.23 4.33
N VAL A 7 2.18 -15.34 4.89
CA VAL A 7 1.95 -16.70 4.36
C VAL A 7 0.45 -17.05 4.37
N GLY A 8 -0.30 -16.65 5.39
CA GLY A 8 -1.76 -16.86 5.43
C GLY A 8 -2.50 -16.06 4.35
N SER A 9 -2.12 -14.82 4.12
CA SER A 9 -2.72 -13.98 3.08
C SER A 9 -2.30 -14.41 1.67
N GLU A 10 -1.05 -14.84 1.47
CA GLU A 10 -0.60 -15.41 0.19
C GLU A 10 -1.35 -16.69 -0.18
N MET A 11 -1.61 -17.58 0.78
CA MET A 11 -2.40 -18.79 0.52
C MET A 11 -3.83 -18.44 0.08
N CYS A 12 -4.49 -17.50 0.74
CA CYS A 12 -5.84 -17.06 0.36
C CYS A 12 -5.91 -16.40 -1.01
N ILE A 13 -4.88 -15.67 -1.41
CA ILE A 13 -4.79 -15.05 -2.74
C ILE A 13 -4.45 -16.11 -3.80
N ARG A 14 -3.51 -17.00 -3.53
CA ARG A 14 -3.05 -18.03 -4.45
C ARG A 14 -4.17 -19.00 -4.83
N ASP A 15 -5.01 -19.40 -3.89
CA ASP A 15 -6.11 -20.35 -4.12
C ASP A 15 -7.27 -19.75 -4.96
N ARG A 16 -7.33 -18.44 -5.10
CA ARG A 16 -8.36 -17.72 -5.85
C ARG A 16 -7.90 -17.22 -7.22
N LEU A 17 -6.61 -17.15 -7.46
CA LEU A 17 -6.07 -16.78 -8.76
C LEU A 17 -6.29 -17.96 -9.73
N LYS A 18 -6.92 -17.68 -10.85
CA LYS A 18 -7.01 -18.66 -11.95
C LYS A 18 -5.60 -18.93 -12.48
N GLU A 19 -5.37 -20.17 -12.93
CA GLU A 19 -4.14 -20.50 -13.63
C GLU A 19 -3.94 -19.55 -14.82
N GLY A 20 -2.78 -18.87 -14.87
CA GLY A 20 -2.46 -17.85 -15.87
C GLY A 20 -2.81 -16.41 -15.49
N THR A 21 -3.31 -16.13 -14.27
CA THR A 21 -3.45 -14.76 -13.80
C THR A 21 -2.07 -14.15 -13.53
N GLU A 22 -1.73 -13.08 -14.23
CA GLU A 22 -0.50 -12.35 -14.00
C GLU A 22 -0.67 -11.40 -12.81
N LEU A 23 0.24 -11.47 -11.85
CA LEU A 23 0.30 -10.58 -10.71
C LEU A 23 1.52 -9.67 -10.85
N TYR A 24 1.28 -8.39 -11.03
CA TYR A 24 2.35 -7.39 -11.11
C TYR A 24 2.59 -6.79 -9.74
N SER A 25 3.82 -6.90 -9.24
CA SER A 25 4.20 -6.31 -7.96
C SER A 25 5.64 -5.84 -7.97
N VAL A 26 5.87 -4.69 -7.34
CA VAL A 26 7.17 -4.08 -7.10
C VAL A 26 7.33 -3.85 -5.62
N TRP A 27 8.48 -4.20 -5.07
CA TRP A 27 8.79 -3.96 -3.68
C TRP A 27 10.27 -3.66 -3.49
N GLY A 28 10.59 -2.98 -2.40
CA GLY A 28 11.97 -2.66 -2.07
C GLY A 28 12.14 -2.31 -0.60
N SER A 29 13.39 -2.27 -0.19
CA SER A 29 13.77 -1.86 1.17
C SER A 29 15.06 -1.07 1.16
N GLU A 30 15.20 -0.17 2.15
CA GLU A 30 16.39 0.62 2.37
C GLU A 30 16.62 0.76 3.87
N GLY A 31 17.87 0.57 4.34
CA GLY A 31 18.21 0.66 5.75
C GLY A 31 18.13 2.08 6.29
N LEU A 32 16.92 2.56 6.57
CA LEU A 32 16.62 3.85 7.19
C LEU A 32 15.97 3.66 8.57
N SER A 33 16.53 2.77 9.38
CA SER A 33 16.03 2.42 10.72
C SER A 33 16.06 3.61 11.70
N ASP A 34 16.76 4.68 11.38
CA ASP A 34 16.79 5.94 12.11
C ASP A 34 15.64 6.91 11.73
N VAL A 35 14.85 6.59 10.70
CA VAL A 35 13.73 7.41 10.22
C VAL A 35 12.41 6.96 10.80
N LEU A 36 12.17 5.67 10.80
CA LEU A 36 10.95 5.04 11.32
C LEU A 36 11.30 3.67 11.87
N GLY A 37 10.96 3.41 13.11
CA GLY A 37 11.29 2.15 13.75
C GLY A 37 10.68 1.96 15.12
N CYS A 38 11.05 0.86 15.75
CA CYS A 38 10.65 0.51 17.11
C CYS A 38 11.89 0.16 17.93
N THR A 39 12.03 0.75 19.12
CA THR A 39 13.12 0.48 20.06
C THR A 39 12.60 -0.22 21.32
N GLY A 40 13.48 -0.88 22.06
CA GLY A 40 13.18 -1.41 23.38
C GLY A 40 12.59 -2.83 23.39
N GLN A 41 12.73 -3.60 22.33
CA GLN A 41 12.22 -4.99 22.27
C GLN A 41 12.69 -5.89 23.41
N ASN A 42 13.88 -5.62 23.98
CA ASN A 42 14.46 -6.44 25.04
C ASN A 42 14.19 -5.92 26.47
N MET A 43 13.47 -4.81 26.65
CA MET A 43 13.26 -4.18 27.97
C MET A 43 11.79 -4.03 28.36
N GLY A 44 10.85 -4.72 27.72
CA GLY A 44 9.42 -4.68 28.07
C GLY A 44 8.72 -3.34 27.77
N LYS A 45 9.43 -2.36 27.20
CA LYS A 45 8.86 -1.09 26.75
C LYS A 45 9.33 -0.81 25.33
N ALA A 46 8.50 -1.18 24.36
CA ALA A 46 8.73 -0.83 22.98
C ALA A 46 8.21 0.59 22.70
N HIS A 47 9.01 1.45 22.09
CA HIS A 47 8.62 2.77 21.64
C HIS A 47 8.74 2.87 20.14
N ILE A 48 7.67 3.30 19.48
CA ILE A 48 7.71 3.68 18.08
C ILE A 48 8.32 5.10 18.03
N PHE A 49 9.32 5.27 17.16
CA PHE A 49 9.85 6.59 16.86
C PHE A 49 9.71 6.86 15.37
N MET A 50 9.56 8.13 15.01
CA MET A 50 9.38 8.56 13.63
C MET A 50 9.90 9.98 13.45
N ASP A 51 10.83 10.15 12.51
CA ASP A 51 11.13 11.47 11.93
C ASP A 51 10.06 11.78 10.87
N GLY A 52 9.08 12.59 11.26
CA GLY A 52 7.91 12.87 10.42
C GLY A 52 8.24 13.49 9.06
N GLN A 53 9.24 14.39 8.98
CA GLN A 53 9.63 15.02 7.72
C GLN A 53 10.32 14.03 6.78
N ARG A 54 11.29 13.28 7.30
CA ARG A 54 12.01 12.26 6.50
C ARG A 54 11.07 11.14 6.10
N THR A 55 10.19 10.69 7.01
CA THR A 55 9.16 9.68 6.70
C THR A 55 8.24 10.13 5.58
N PHE A 56 7.68 11.35 5.68
CA PHE A 56 6.85 11.93 4.63
C PHE A 56 7.55 11.93 3.26
N LYS A 57 8.75 12.49 3.21
CA LYS A 57 9.54 12.62 1.97
C LYS A 57 9.84 11.26 1.34
N ASN A 58 10.25 10.28 2.16
CA ASN A 58 10.54 8.93 1.69
C ASN A 58 9.29 8.19 1.26
N ALA A 59 8.19 8.26 2.03
CA ALA A 59 6.93 7.64 1.68
C ALA A 59 6.42 8.11 0.32
N VAL A 60 6.30 9.42 0.11
CA VAL A 60 5.83 10.00 -1.15
C VAL A 60 6.74 9.60 -2.33
N LYS A 61 8.06 9.66 -2.13
CA LYS A 61 9.02 9.29 -3.17
C LYS A 61 8.92 7.81 -3.53
N ARG A 62 8.95 6.92 -2.51
CA ARG A 62 9.06 5.47 -2.72
C ARG A 62 7.75 4.87 -3.21
N MET A 63 6.60 5.26 -2.62
CA MET A 63 5.29 4.81 -3.09
C MET A 63 5.05 5.25 -4.54
N GLY A 64 5.30 6.51 -4.86
CA GLY A 64 5.14 7.02 -6.23
C GLY A 64 6.06 6.33 -7.23
N SER A 65 7.31 6.06 -6.86
CA SER A 65 8.25 5.34 -7.75
C SER A 65 7.82 3.88 -7.96
N ALA A 66 7.40 3.17 -6.90
CA ALA A 66 6.94 1.78 -7.00
C ALA A 66 5.65 1.66 -7.82
N ALA A 67 4.72 2.62 -7.65
CA ALA A 67 3.50 2.64 -8.43
C ALA A 67 3.77 2.91 -9.93
N ALA A 68 4.69 3.80 -10.26
CA ALA A 68 5.10 4.03 -11.65
C ALA A 68 5.78 2.79 -12.25
N GLU A 69 6.65 2.13 -11.48
CA GLU A 69 7.37 0.93 -11.92
C GLU A 69 6.43 -0.25 -12.16
N VAL A 70 5.42 -0.48 -11.29
CA VAL A 70 4.46 -1.57 -11.49
C VAL A 70 3.55 -1.32 -12.69
N LEU A 71 3.19 -0.09 -12.99
CA LEU A 71 2.47 0.28 -14.20
C LEU A 71 3.33 0.00 -15.45
N GLU A 72 4.60 0.39 -15.42
CA GLU A 72 5.53 0.09 -16.53
C GLU A 72 5.70 -1.41 -16.76
N GLN A 73 5.90 -2.18 -15.70
CA GLN A 73 6.06 -3.66 -15.79
C GLN A 73 4.81 -4.36 -16.30
N SER A 74 3.63 -3.88 -15.94
CA SER A 74 2.35 -4.45 -16.38
C SER A 74 1.94 -4.04 -17.78
N GLY A 75 2.52 -2.96 -18.32
CA GLY A 75 2.08 -2.32 -19.56
C GLY A 75 0.77 -1.53 -19.41
N TYR A 76 0.25 -1.39 -18.19
CA TYR A 76 -0.93 -0.57 -17.92
C TYR A 76 -0.55 0.91 -17.74
N THR A 77 -1.52 1.76 -18.04
CA THR A 77 -1.49 3.19 -17.75
C THR A 77 -2.41 3.52 -16.58
N MET A 78 -2.39 4.74 -16.07
CA MET A 78 -3.32 5.17 -15.03
C MET A 78 -4.78 5.16 -15.51
N ASP A 79 -5.02 5.26 -16.81
CA ASP A 79 -6.38 5.18 -17.39
C ASP A 79 -6.97 3.77 -17.26
N ASP A 80 -6.12 2.74 -17.27
CA ASP A 80 -6.51 1.33 -17.12
C ASP A 80 -6.80 0.94 -15.66
N ILE A 81 -6.50 1.80 -14.69
CA ILE A 81 -6.73 1.59 -13.26
C ILE A 81 -8.06 2.22 -12.86
N ASP A 82 -8.93 1.43 -12.22
CA ASP A 82 -10.22 1.91 -11.72
C ASP A 82 -10.08 2.60 -10.37
N TYR A 83 -9.31 2.00 -9.45
CA TYR A 83 -9.12 2.54 -8.10
C TYR A 83 -7.67 2.52 -7.68
N VAL A 84 -7.30 3.50 -6.85
CA VAL A 84 -5.99 3.58 -6.19
C VAL A 84 -6.19 3.54 -4.68
N VAL A 85 -5.60 2.55 -4.04
CA VAL A 85 -5.64 2.33 -2.59
C VAL A 85 -4.24 2.42 -2.02
N CYS A 86 -3.94 3.54 -1.39
CA CYS A 86 -2.69 3.72 -0.65
C CYS A 86 -2.82 3.22 0.79
N HIS A 87 -1.70 2.82 1.40
CA HIS A 87 -1.63 2.67 2.85
C HIS A 87 -2.16 3.93 3.55
N GLN A 88 -3.14 3.77 4.42
CA GLN A 88 -3.86 4.85 5.10
C GLN A 88 -3.05 5.39 6.32
N ALA A 89 -1.80 5.80 6.08
CA ALA A 89 -0.91 6.27 7.15
C ALA A 89 -1.23 7.68 7.61
N ASN A 90 -1.45 8.59 6.65
CA ASN A 90 -1.71 10.00 6.84
C ASN A 90 -2.29 10.58 5.55
N GLU A 91 -3.38 11.32 5.62
CA GLU A 91 -4.05 11.91 4.46
C GLU A 91 -3.11 12.77 3.60
N ARG A 92 -2.25 13.57 4.25
CA ARG A 92 -1.27 14.42 3.54
C ARG A 92 -0.26 13.61 2.71
N ILE A 93 0.09 12.39 3.16
CA ILE A 93 0.96 11.50 2.40
C ILE A 93 0.21 10.99 1.17
N ILE A 94 -1.05 10.56 1.34
CA ILE A 94 -1.90 10.10 0.23
C ILE A 94 -2.03 11.20 -0.81
N ASP A 95 -2.42 12.41 -0.40
CA ASP A 95 -2.56 13.57 -1.30
C ASP A 95 -1.27 13.89 -2.05
N ALA A 96 -0.13 13.81 -1.37
CA ALA A 96 1.16 14.07 -2.00
C ALA A 96 1.56 12.99 -3.01
N VAL A 97 1.21 11.71 -2.78
CA VAL A 97 1.42 10.62 -3.75
C VAL A 97 0.50 10.82 -4.95
N VAL A 98 -0.79 11.08 -4.72
CA VAL A 98 -1.80 11.36 -5.74
C VAL A 98 -1.34 12.50 -6.65
N LYS A 99 -0.96 13.63 -6.06
CA LYS A 99 -0.44 14.79 -6.80
C LYS A 99 0.85 14.48 -7.57
N ARG A 100 1.76 13.70 -6.98
CA ARG A 100 3.03 13.34 -7.62
C ARG A 100 2.84 12.51 -8.88
N MET A 101 1.84 11.63 -8.86
CA MET A 101 1.54 10.70 -9.94
C MET A 101 0.45 11.18 -10.89
N ASP A 102 -0.08 12.38 -10.65
CA ASP A 102 -1.21 12.96 -11.41
C ASP A 102 -2.42 12.01 -11.46
N ILE A 103 -2.74 11.39 -10.31
CA ILE A 103 -3.86 10.46 -10.18
C ILE A 103 -5.17 11.26 -10.09
N PRO A 104 -6.19 10.96 -10.90
CA PRO A 104 -7.50 11.55 -10.76
C PRO A 104 -8.10 11.29 -9.36
N GLU A 105 -8.60 12.33 -8.69
CA GLU A 105 -9.10 12.20 -7.30
C GLU A 105 -10.24 11.20 -7.18
N GLU A 106 -11.07 11.06 -8.20
CA GLU A 106 -12.20 10.11 -8.25
C GLU A 106 -11.77 8.64 -8.21
N LYS A 107 -10.51 8.34 -8.58
CA LYS A 107 -9.94 6.98 -8.48
C LYS A 107 -9.37 6.68 -7.09
N VAL A 108 -9.17 7.69 -6.24
CA VAL A 108 -8.47 7.55 -4.97
C VAL A 108 -9.42 7.19 -3.83
N VAL A 109 -9.21 6.04 -3.20
CA VAL A 109 -10.02 5.62 -2.06
C VAL A 109 -9.34 6.02 -0.75
N LYS A 110 -10.06 6.81 0.06
CA LYS A 110 -9.59 7.28 1.37
C LYS A 110 -10.59 6.87 2.45
N VAL A 111 -10.14 6.08 3.40
CA VAL A 111 -10.93 5.65 4.55
C VAL A 111 -10.31 6.08 5.89
N ILE A 112 -9.19 6.79 5.83
CA ILE A 112 -8.41 7.20 7.01
C ILE A 112 -9.23 8.04 8.00
N ALA A 113 -10.17 8.85 7.54
CA ALA A 113 -11.04 9.64 8.41
C ALA A 113 -11.96 8.76 9.28
N ARG A 114 -12.29 7.54 8.83
CA ARG A 114 -13.14 6.58 9.55
C ARG A 114 -12.35 5.65 10.46
N TYR A 115 -11.23 5.13 9.97
CA TYR A 115 -10.50 4.03 10.63
C TYR A 115 -9.15 4.47 11.21
N GLY A 116 -8.63 5.64 10.83
CA GLY A 116 -7.27 6.05 11.20
C GLY A 116 -6.19 5.23 10.50
N ASN A 117 -4.98 5.28 11.06
CA ASN A 117 -3.86 4.45 10.62
C ASN A 117 -3.89 3.10 11.32
N THR A 118 -4.36 2.08 10.65
CA THR A 118 -4.45 0.70 11.13
C THR A 118 -3.25 -0.16 10.71
N SER A 119 -2.10 0.47 10.42
CA SER A 119 -0.85 -0.22 10.01
C SER A 119 -1.06 -1.16 8.81
N ALA A 120 -0.61 -2.42 8.90
CA ALA A 120 -0.73 -3.40 7.82
C ALA A 120 -2.19 -3.73 7.44
N ALA A 121 -3.14 -3.51 8.35
CA ALA A 121 -4.55 -3.75 8.10
C ALA A 121 -5.22 -2.65 7.26
N SER A 122 -4.55 -1.52 7.00
CA SER A 122 -5.19 -0.37 6.33
C SER A 122 -5.66 -0.66 4.91
N ILE A 123 -4.86 -1.35 4.10
CA ILE A 123 -5.26 -1.76 2.74
C ILE A 123 -6.38 -2.81 2.78
N PRO A 124 -6.26 -3.93 3.53
CA PRO A 124 -7.36 -4.88 3.64
C PRO A 124 -8.68 -4.28 4.12
N ILE A 125 -8.66 -3.40 5.13
CA ILE A 125 -9.86 -2.70 5.61
C ILE A 125 -10.45 -1.80 4.52
N THR A 126 -9.60 -1.11 3.74
CA THR A 126 -10.09 -0.28 2.64
C THR A 126 -10.76 -1.13 1.56
N LEU A 127 -10.18 -2.27 1.20
CA LEU A 127 -10.77 -3.19 0.21
C LEU A 127 -12.09 -3.80 0.71
N ASP A 128 -12.18 -4.15 1.99
CA ASP A 128 -13.40 -4.64 2.62
C ASP A 128 -14.49 -3.56 2.61
N ASP A 129 -14.15 -2.32 2.97
CA ASP A 129 -15.05 -1.17 2.92
C ASP A 129 -15.56 -0.89 1.51
N MET A 130 -14.70 -1.00 0.49
CA MET A 130 -15.08 -0.90 -0.93
C MET A 130 -16.04 -2.02 -1.34
N TYR A 131 -15.78 -3.25 -0.87
CA TYR A 131 -16.65 -4.40 -1.15
C TYR A 131 -18.04 -4.21 -0.55
N GLU A 132 -18.12 -3.83 0.74
CA GLU A 132 -19.39 -3.56 1.43
C GLU A 132 -20.20 -2.41 0.78
N GLN A 133 -19.51 -1.45 0.16
CA GLN A 133 -20.15 -0.35 -0.57
C GLN A 133 -20.53 -0.72 -2.02
N GLY A 134 -20.23 -1.93 -2.46
CA GLY A 134 -20.51 -2.37 -3.84
C GLY A 134 -19.66 -1.67 -4.89
N MET A 135 -18.49 -1.14 -4.51
CA MET A 135 -17.57 -0.47 -5.43
C MET A 135 -16.74 -1.46 -6.26
N LEU A 136 -16.55 -2.68 -5.75
CA LEU A 136 -15.71 -3.67 -6.41
C LEU A 136 -16.51 -4.53 -7.37
N GLU A 137 -16.26 -4.36 -8.66
CA GLU A 137 -16.87 -5.15 -9.73
C GLU A 137 -15.82 -6.06 -10.37
N LYS A 138 -16.29 -7.18 -10.93
CA LYS A 138 -15.40 -8.10 -11.65
C LYS A 138 -14.75 -7.41 -12.84
N GLY A 139 -13.43 -7.48 -12.90
CA GLY A 139 -12.59 -6.85 -13.92
C GLY A 139 -12.04 -5.49 -13.50
N ASN A 140 -12.44 -4.96 -12.33
CA ASN A 140 -11.81 -3.75 -11.82
C ASN A 140 -10.33 -3.99 -11.53
N ARG A 141 -9.49 -3.05 -11.90
CA ARG A 141 -8.07 -3.02 -11.59
C ARG A 141 -7.78 -2.01 -10.51
N ILE A 142 -7.14 -2.49 -9.45
CA ILE A 142 -6.82 -1.69 -8.28
C ILE A 142 -5.31 -1.59 -8.15
N LEU A 143 -4.80 -0.35 -8.15
CA LEU A 143 -3.41 -0.06 -7.84
C LEU A 143 -3.25 0.11 -6.32
N LEU A 144 -2.51 -0.79 -5.70
CA LEU A 144 -2.16 -0.75 -4.29
C LEU A 144 -0.78 -0.14 -4.11
N ALA A 145 -0.59 0.74 -3.12
CA ALA A 145 0.72 1.30 -2.79
C ALA A 145 0.90 1.46 -1.28
N THR A 146 2.05 1.03 -0.78
CA THR A 146 2.33 1.02 0.67
C THR A 146 3.78 1.36 0.99
N PHE A 147 4.01 1.73 2.24
CA PHE A 147 5.32 1.86 2.84
C PHE A 147 5.28 1.46 4.31
N GLY A 148 6.43 1.19 4.89
CA GLY A 148 6.58 0.85 6.29
C GLY A 148 7.98 1.09 6.82
N ALA A 149 8.17 0.74 8.10
CA ALA A 149 9.46 0.81 8.75
C ALA A 149 10.50 -0.08 8.04
N GLY A 150 11.72 0.37 8.06
CA GLY A 150 12.80 -0.37 7.43
C GLY A 150 13.82 0.53 6.72
N PHE A 151 13.57 1.37 5.75
CA PHE A 151 12.29 1.74 5.16
C PHE A 151 11.89 0.72 4.08
N THR A 152 10.63 0.26 4.07
CA THR A 152 10.14 -0.67 3.06
C THR A 152 9.01 -0.05 2.26
N TRP A 153 8.82 -0.49 1.02
CA TRP A 153 7.73 -0.04 0.17
C TRP A 153 7.32 -1.14 -0.81
N ALA A 154 6.08 -1.09 -1.23
CA ALA A 154 5.57 -1.97 -2.27
C ALA A 154 4.44 -1.30 -3.06
N SER A 155 4.27 -1.76 -4.30
CA SER A 155 3.09 -1.50 -5.11
C SER A 155 2.68 -2.74 -5.86
N MET A 156 1.39 -2.88 -6.12
CA MET A 156 0.81 -4.05 -6.78
C MET A 156 -0.42 -3.64 -7.59
N ILE A 157 -0.67 -4.30 -8.71
CA ILE A 157 -1.93 -4.21 -9.43
C ILE A 157 -2.68 -5.51 -9.23
N VAL A 158 -3.94 -5.40 -8.79
CA VAL A 158 -4.85 -6.53 -8.56
C VAL A 158 -6.07 -6.35 -9.45
N GLU A 159 -6.48 -7.41 -10.13
CA GLU A 159 -7.76 -7.49 -10.85
C GLU A 159 -8.76 -8.30 -10.03
N ILE A 160 -9.99 -7.78 -9.87
CA ILE A 160 -11.08 -8.38 -9.07
C ILE A 160 -11.83 -9.46 -9.87
#